data_955656480ee500b9a6221e6e512231a6
#
_entry.id   955656480ee500b9a6221e6e512231a6
#
_cell.length_a   1.000
_cell.length_b   1.000
_cell.length_c   1.000
_cell.angle_alpha   90.00
_cell.angle_beta   90.00
_cell.angle_gamma   90.00
#
_symmetry.space_group_name_H-M   'P 1'
#
loop_
_entity.id
_entity.type
_entity.pdbx_description
1 polymer ?
#
loop_
_entity_poly.entity_id
_entity_poly.type
_entity_poly.pdbx_seq_one_letter_code
_entity_poly.pdbx_strand_id
1 'polypeptide(L)'
;MQHSKGITVGTYTIKTKKKVNTLPICPTCKNCKDRSICSNRKKLTKCSICKNCSNATECDIYYISSCSKAILNLGKNPQTGKEIKKTFTGKTEDEALYKLYQFKDDVKRNGLPKNIVQKTKVTIYSLGCQMEEIKKSRGKIGTNAYRTNMSTLKRINSYEFSNIPIEKVKRENIESFLEDERNKSNSIIKKDYGMLARIYDYAEENDYIKKNFFRGFNKIEKTQSKIATKQVNPMTFDEEKRFKQYLISDTHPYRNLVLIELYTGMRLGETLALNTSDVDIHSNTISVSKILTHDENHKPYIHDSALSQTKDGARLVQINDVFKNNVIEAIANAEANENNKEKLLFCQDNGSLIL
;
A
#
# COMPACT_ATOMS: atom_id res chain seq x y z
N MET A 1 29.13 19.36 -7.79
CA MET A 1 27.76 19.88 -8.03
C MET A 1 26.79 18.70 -8.01
N GLN A 2 26.13 18.47 -6.89
CA GLN A 2 25.12 17.42 -6.76
C GLN A 2 23.85 17.88 -7.45
N HIS A 3 23.55 17.29 -8.61
CA HIS A 3 22.23 17.41 -9.24
C HIS A 3 21.22 16.75 -8.32
N SER A 4 20.30 17.54 -7.75
CA SER A 4 19.12 17.01 -7.04
C SER A 4 18.36 16.09 -8.01
N LYS A 5 18.36 14.79 -7.73
CA LYS A 5 17.66 13.77 -8.53
C LYS A 5 16.18 14.19 -8.65
N GLY A 6 15.70 14.45 -9.86
CA GLY A 6 14.28 14.63 -10.17
C GLY A 6 13.86 15.93 -10.85
N ILE A 7 14.75 16.93 -11.03
CA ILE A 7 14.42 18.15 -11.77
C ILE A 7 15.16 18.14 -13.10
N THR A 8 14.51 17.65 -14.14
CA THR A 8 15.00 17.89 -15.51
C THR A 8 14.51 19.27 -15.93
N VAL A 9 15.44 20.19 -16.14
CA VAL A 9 15.15 21.49 -16.76
C VAL A 9 14.83 21.21 -18.22
N GLY A 10 13.54 20.97 -18.49
CA GLY A 10 13.07 20.74 -19.84
C GLY A 10 12.86 22.03 -20.59
N THR A 11 12.79 21.92 -21.90
CA THR A 11 12.38 22.99 -22.80
C THR A 11 11.04 23.60 -22.33
N TYR A 12 10.99 24.87 -22.07
CA TYR A 12 9.75 25.58 -21.80
C TYR A 12 9.14 26.07 -23.10
N THR A 13 7.83 25.94 -23.21
CA THR A 13 7.09 26.46 -24.37
C THR A 13 6.33 27.69 -23.95
N ILE A 14 6.57 28.83 -24.63
CA ILE A 14 5.79 30.02 -24.44
C ILE A 14 4.65 29.99 -25.43
N LYS A 15 3.41 30.12 -24.91
CA LYS A 15 2.20 30.21 -25.75
C LYS A 15 1.50 31.50 -25.46
N THR A 16 1.31 32.34 -26.47
CA THR A 16 0.45 33.51 -26.42
C THR A 16 -0.97 33.11 -26.73
N LYS A 17 -1.89 33.37 -25.82
CA LYS A 17 -3.33 33.05 -25.99
C LYS A 17 -4.07 34.36 -26.10
N LYS A 18 -4.76 34.55 -27.22
CA LYS A 18 -5.69 35.65 -27.41
C LYS A 18 -7.01 35.35 -26.66
N LYS A 19 -7.47 36.30 -25.85
CA LYS A 19 -8.72 36.15 -25.08
C LYS A 19 -9.55 37.41 -25.30
N VAL A 20 -10.83 37.25 -25.61
CA VAL A 20 -11.79 38.36 -25.69
C VAL A 20 -12.18 38.76 -24.26
N ASN A 21 -11.88 40.01 -23.87
CA ASN A 21 -12.13 40.48 -22.51
C ASN A 21 -13.44 41.30 -22.38
N THR A 22 -13.71 42.16 -23.35
CA THR A 22 -14.94 42.99 -23.37
C THR A 22 -15.45 43.11 -24.80
N LEU A 23 -16.74 43.30 -24.92
CA LEU A 23 -17.39 43.59 -26.20
C LEU A 23 -17.58 45.11 -26.33
N PRO A 24 -16.81 45.80 -27.15
CA PRO A 24 -17.20 47.11 -27.58
C PRO A 24 -18.50 47.03 -28.40
N ILE A 25 -19.25 48.07 -28.40
CA ILE A 25 -20.50 48.15 -29.22
C ILE A 25 -20.06 48.16 -30.68
N CYS A 26 -20.37 47.09 -31.41
CA CYS A 26 -20.12 47.04 -32.85
C CYS A 26 -20.93 48.14 -33.55
N PRO A 27 -20.36 48.96 -34.39
CA PRO A 27 -21.09 49.98 -35.14
C PRO A 27 -22.22 49.38 -35.97
N THR A 28 -22.02 48.19 -36.52
CA THR A 28 -22.99 47.42 -37.29
C THR A 28 -24.05 46.73 -36.41
N CYS A 29 -23.76 46.49 -35.13
CA CYS A 29 -24.67 45.85 -34.19
C CYS A 29 -25.20 46.78 -33.12
N LYS A 30 -25.16 48.09 -33.33
CA LYS A 30 -25.68 49.12 -32.38
C LYS A 30 -27.07 48.85 -31.86
N ASN A 31 -27.92 48.12 -32.61
CA ASN A 31 -29.26 47.80 -32.27
C ASN A 31 -29.47 46.37 -31.73
N CYS A 32 -28.39 45.61 -31.46
CA CYS A 32 -28.53 44.31 -30.78
C CYS A 32 -28.98 44.52 -29.34
N LYS A 33 -30.30 44.41 -29.10
CA LYS A 33 -30.92 44.53 -27.78
C LYS A 33 -30.60 43.31 -26.90
N ASP A 34 -30.14 42.23 -27.47
CA ASP A 34 -29.94 40.96 -26.74
C ASP A 34 -28.46 40.55 -26.67
N ARG A 35 -27.83 40.97 -25.57
CA ARG A 35 -26.45 40.55 -25.23
C ARG A 35 -26.33 39.09 -24.87
N SER A 36 -27.47 38.42 -24.63
CA SER A 36 -27.53 37.00 -24.22
C SER A 36 -27.27 36.03 -25.38
N ILE A 37 -27.58 36.44 -26.62
CA ILE A 37 -27.38 35.62 -27.82
C ILE A 37 -25.90 35.39 -28.15
N CYS A 38 -24.97 36.22 -27.61
CA CYS A 38 -23.53 36.00 -27.73
C CYS A 38 -22.94 35.10 -26.60
N SER A 39 -23.70 34.26 -25.97
CA SER A 39 -23.27 33.40 -24.88
C SER A 39 -22.14 32.41 -25.24
N ASN A 40 -21.93 32.11 -26.52
CA ASN A 40 -20.85 31.29 -27.05
C ASN A 40 -19.56 32.04 -27.40
N ARG A 41 -19.32 33.18 -26.81
CA ARG A 41 -18.18 34.09 -27.04
C ARG A 41 -16.78 33.49 -26.92
N LYS A 42 -16.66 32.37 -26.19
CA LYS A 42 -15.37 31.70 -25.97
C LYS A 42 -14.91 30.81 -27.15
N LYS A 43 -15.78 30.53 -28.12
CA LYS A 43 -15.53 29.60 -29.21
C LYS A 43 -15.66 30.17 -30.62
N LEU A 44 -16.17 31.39 -30.77
CA LEU A 44 -16.47 31.95 -32.09
C LEU A 44 -15.26 32.57 -32.74
N THR A 45 -14.87 32.06 -33.88
CA THR A 45 -13.97 32.73 -34.85
C THR A 45 -14.70 33.74 -35.72
N LYS A 46 -16.03 33.72 -35.76
CA LYS A 46 -16.89 34.67 -36.44
C LYS A 46 -18.04 35.08 -35.52
N CYS A 47 -18.43 36.34 -35.57
CA CYS A 47 -19.63 36.81 -34.87
C CYS A 47 -20.90 36.28 -35.55
N SER A 48 -21.72 35.53 -34.83
CA SER A 48 -23.00 34.98 -35.39
C SER A 48 -24.02 36.07 -35.73
N ILE A 49 -23.83 37.29 -35.16
CA ILE A 49 -24.72 38.45 -35.40
C ILE A 49 -24.17 39.29 -36.55
N CYS A 50 -22.84 39.39 -36.66
CA CYS A 50 -22.15 40.13 -37.69
C CYS A 50 -21.71 39.17 -38.80
N LYS A 51 -22.67 38.67 -39.60
CA LYS A 51 -22.41 37.67 -40.67
C LYS A 51 -21.42 38.17 -41.73
N ASN A 52 -21.14 39.50 -41.77
CA ASN A 52 -20.26 40.14 -42.75
C ASN A 52 -18.81 40.32 -42.27
N CYS A 53 -18.47 39.93 -41.02
CA CYS A 53 -17.07 40.00 -40.57
C CYS A 53 -16.35 38.76 -41.08
N SER A 54 -15.38 38.95 -41.96
CA SER A 54 -14.55 37.88 -42.50
C SER A 54 -13.60 37.25 -41.46
N ASN A 55 -13.24 38.07 -40.43
CA ASN A 55 -12.33 37.68 -39.37
C ASN A 55 -12.71 38.32 -38.04
N ALA A 56 -12.63 37.59 -36.91
CA ALA A 56 -12.90 38.09 -35.57
C ALA A 56 -11.90 39.19 -35.11
N THR A 57 -10.73 39.27 -35.74
CA THR A 57 -9.73 40.31 -35.50
C THR A 57 -10.02 41.63 -36.20
N GLU A 58 -10.85 41.66 -37.24
CA GLU A 58 -11.25 42.80 -38.01
C GLU A 58 -12.62 43.35 -37.54
N CYS A 59 -13.22 42.70 -36.59
CA CYS A 59 -14.51 43.14 -36.05
C CYS A 59 -14.27 44.01 -34.81
N ASP A 60 -14.70 45.26 -34.83
CA ASP A 60 -14.65 46.21 -33.71
C ASP A 60 -15.39 45.78 -32.45
N ILE A 61 -16.05 44.63 -32.52
CA ILE A 61 -16.76 44.01 -31.37
C ILE A 61 -15.80 43.37 -30.37
N TYR A 62 -14.59 43.01 -30.77
CA TYR A 62 -13.69 42.23 -29.96
C TYR A 62 -12.49 43.04 -29.45
N TYR A 63 -12.38 43.11 -28.11
CA TYR A 63 -11.16 43.51 -27.46
C TYR A 63 -10.34 42.25 -27.15
N ILE A 64 -9.18 42.14 -27.77
CA ILE A 64 -8.29 41.00 -27.63
C ILE A 64 -7.17 41.35 -26.65
N SER A 65 -7.17 40.73 -25.47
CA SER A 65 -6.00 40.75 -24.58
C SER A 65 -5.16 39.52 -24.81
N SER A 66 -3.86 39.67 -24.97
CA SER A 66 -2.91 38.56 -24.99
C SER A 66 -2.42 38.27 -23.58
N CYS A 67 -2.34 36.97 -23.25
CA CYS A 67 -1.71 36.51 -22.04
C CYS A 67 -0.62 35.51 -22.45
N SER A 68 0.59 35.74 -22.00
CA SER A 68 1.73 34.86 -22.24
C SER A 68 1.80 33.79 -21.18
N LYS A 69 2.18 32.57 -21.56
CA LYS A 69 2.32 31.42 -20.66
C LYS A 69 3.68 30.81 -20.84
N ALA A 70 4.41 30.66 -19.75
CA ALA A 70 5.62 29.86 -19.66
C ALA A 70 5.29 28.54 -18.92
N ILE A 71 5.72 27.38 -19.46
CA ILE A 71 5.46 26.06 -18.91
C ILE A 71 6.79 25.43 -18.55
N LEU A 72 6.95 25.07 -17.29
CA LEU A 72 8.09 24.33 -16.79
C LEU A 72 7.69 22.87 -16.61
N ASN A 73 8.46 21.95 -17.22
CA ASN A 73 8.36 20.53 -16.96
C ASN A 73 9.24 20.17 -15.76
N LEU A 74 8.64 19.61 -14.72
CA LEU A 74 9.28 19.23 -13.45
C LEU A 74 9.65 17.74 -13.41
N GLY A 75 9.58 17.05 -14.55
CA GLY A 75 9.84 15.62 -14.66
C GLY A 75 8.56 14.80 -14.68
N LYS A 76 8.72 13.47 -14.50
CA LYS A 76 7.61 12.53 -14.44
C LYS A 76 7.28 12.23 -13.00
N ASN A 77 5.98 12.07 -12.71
CA ASN A 77 5.52 11.58 -11.42
C ASN A 77 5.99 10.13 -11.25
N PRO A 78 6.74 9.79 -10.19
CA PRO A 78 7.27 8.45 -10.01
C PRO A 78 6.18 7.38 -9.87
N GLN A 79 4.98 7.75 -9.41
CA GLN A 79 3.87 6.81 -9.18
C GLN A 79 2.96 6.62 -10.41
N THR A 80 2.78 7.66 -11.23
CA THR A 80 1.84 7.62 -12.37
C THR A 80 2.50 7.65 -13.73
N GLY A 81 3.81 7.88 -13.81
CA GLY A 81 4.57 8.06 -15.05
C GLY A 81 4.21 9.33 -15.84
N LYS A 82 3.22 10.12 -15.40
CA LYS A 82 2.76 11.34 -16.10
C LYS A 82 3.68 12.51 -15.84
N GLU A 83 3.85 13.37 -16.86
CA GLU A 83 4.64 14.60 -16.73
C GLU A 83 4.00 15.60 -15.75
N ILE A 84 4.82 16.12 -14.85
CA ILE A 84 4.44 17.21 -13.93
C ILE A 84 4.80 18.52 -14.57
N LYS A 85 3.79 19.34 -14.93
CA LYS A 85 3.98 20.63 -15.58
C LYS A 85 3.43 21.74 -14.69
N LYS A 86 4.23 22.79 -14.47
CA LYS A 86 3.78 24.04 -13.84
C LYS A 86 3.72 25.16 -14.87
N THR A 87 2.59 25.87 -14.89
CA THR A 87 2.35 26.97 -15.84
C THR A 87 2.39 28.31 -15.13
N PHE A 88 3.15 29.24 -15.68
CA PHE A 88 3.26 30.63 -15.24
C PHE A 88 2.59 31.52 -16.27
N THR A 89 1.84 32.52 -15.84
CA THR A 89 1.12 33.42 -16.71
C THR A 89 1.54 34.86 -16.45
N GLY A 90 1.72 35.65 -17.52
CA GLY A 90 2.05 37.07 -17.47
C GLY A 90 1.30 37.86 -18.55
N LYS A 91 1.24 39.15 -18.42
CA LYS A 91 0.72 40.05 -19.48
C LYS A 91 1.66 40.05 -20.69
N THR A 92 2.96 39.96 -20.42
CA THR A 92 4.02 39.86 -21.43
C THR A 92 4.76 38.53 -21.28
N GLU A 93 5.53 38.17 -22.28
CA GLU A 93 6.39 36.98 -22.28
C GLU A 93 7.44 37.05 -21.17
N ASP A 94 8.06 38.25 -21.02
CA ASP A 94 9.07 38.47 -20.00
C ASP A 94 8.53 38.33 -18.58
N GLU A 95 7.30 38.78 -18.33
CA GLU A 95 6.65 38.60 -17.02
C GLU A 95 6.39 37.12 -16.71
N ALA A 96 5.97 36.34 -17.70
CA ALA A 96 5.75 34.90 -17.51
C ALA A 96 7.08 34.16 -17.28
N LEU A 97 8.14 34.51 -18.00
CA LEU A 97 9.50 33.98 -17.83
C LEU A 97 10.11 34.39 -16.49
N TYR A 98 9.96 35.62 -16.06
CA TYR A 98 10.45 36.11 -14.78
C TYR A 98 9.87 35.28 -13.61
N LYS A 99 8.56 35.08 -13.60
CA LYS A 99 7.88 34.21 -12.61
C LYS A 99 8.38 32.77 -12.65
N LEU A 100 8.70 32.24 -13.84
CA LEU A 100 9.27 30.91 -14.00
C LEU A 100 10.68 30.84 -13.42
N TYR A 101 11.54 31.83 -13.68
CA TYR A 101 12.91 31.85 -13.16
C TYR A 101 12.94 32.05 -11.64
N GLN A 102 12.12 32.95 -11.09
CA GLN A 102 11.97 33.08 -9.63
C GLN A 102 11.61 31.74 -8.98
N PHE A 103 10.62 31.02 -9.55
CA PHE A 103 10.26 29.71 -9.06
C PHE A 103 11.40 28.69 -9.16
N LYS A 104 12.19 28.71 -10.24
CA LYS A 104 13.39 27.87 -10.36
C LYS A 104 14.42 28.14 -9.28
N ASP A 105 14.64 29.40 -8.95
CA ASP A 105 15.59 29.76 -7.90
C ASP A 105 15.08 29.41 -6.51
N ASP A 106 13.78 29.53 -6.25
CA ASP A 106 13.16 29.06 -5.01
C ASP A 106 13.29 27.56 -4.86
N VAL A 107 13.06 26.81 -5.95
CA VAL A 107 13.22 25.34 -5.94
C VAL A 107 14.68 24.93 -5.73
N LYS A 108 15.65 25.69 -6.27
CA LYS A 108 17.08 25.42 -6.03
C LYS A 108 17.47 25.63 -4.56
N ARG A 109 16.89 26.65 -3.90
CA ARG A 109 17.20 27.00 -2.50
C ARG A 109 16.46 26.13 -1.49
N ASN A 110 15.17 25.89 -1.72
CA ASN A 110 14.23 25.33 -0.73
C ASN A 110 13.69 23.95 -1.12
N GLY A 111 14.10 23.39 -2.28
CA GLY A 111 13.52 22.17 -2.85
C GLY A 111 12.15 22.42 -3.50
N LEU A 112 11.58 21.37 -4.09
CA LEU A 112 10.25 21.45 -4.69
C LEU A 112 9.19 21.65 -3.61
N PRO A 113 8.32 22.68 -3.73
CA PRO A 113 7.21 22.85 -2.79
C PRO A 113 6.34 21.61 -2.73
N LYS A 114 6.06 21.12 -1.54
CA LYS A 114 5.26 19.91 -1.28
C LYS A 114 3.91 19.89 -2.03
N ASN A 115 3.28 21.05 -2.20
CA ASN A 115 2.02 21.20 -2.92
C ASN A 115 2.08 20.98 -4.45
N ILE A 116 3.27 20.96 -5.05
CA ILE A 116 3.44 20.69 -6.50
C ILE A 116 3.55 19.19 -6.75
N VAL A 117 4.20 18.47 -5.86
CA VAL A 117 4.22 17.00 -5.87
C VAL A 117 2.83 16.44 -5.49
N GLN A 118 2.08 17.16 -4.66
CA GLN A 118 0.76 16.79 -4.13
C GLN A 118 -0.43 17.03 -5.09
N LYS A 119 -0.26 17.52 -6.30
CA LYS A 119 -1.36 17.54 -7.30
C LYS A 119 -1.67 16.17 -7.92
N THR A 120 -0.93 15.15 -7.56
CA THR A 120 -1.39 13.77 -7.74
C THR A 120 -2.47 13.50 -6.72
N LYS A 121 -3.60 13.00 -7.18
CA LYS A 121 -4.71 12.56 -6.33
C LYS A 121 -4.18 11.54 -5.33
N VAL A 122 -3.82 11.99 -4.12
CA VAL A 122 -3.39 11.09 -3.04
C VAL A 122 -4.64 10.38 -2.55
N THR A 123 -4.74 9.09 -2.85
CA THR A 123 -5.86 8.23 -2.46
C THR A 123 -5.51 7.44 -1.22
N ILE A 124 -6.51 6.88 -0.55
CA ILE A 124 -6.32 5.96 0.59
C ILE A 124 -5.36 4.82 0.20
N TYR A 125 -5.57 4.23 -0.98
CA TYR A 125 -4.73 3.13 -1.46
C TYR A 125 -3.28 3.55 -1.69
N SER A 126 -3.05 4.66 -2.43
CA SER A 126 -1.69 5.12 -2.73
C SER A 126 -0.91 5.49 -1.46
N LEU A 127 -1.58 6.10 -0.49
CA LEU A 127 -0.97 6.49 0.78
C LEU A 127 -0.67 5.27 1.65
N GLY A 128 -1.61 4.31 1.68
CA GLY A 128 -1.42 3.04 2.38
C GLY A 128 -0.23 2.24 1.84
N CYS A 129 -0.10 2.14 0.51
CA CYS A 129 1.05 1.48 -0.12
C CYS A 129 2.37 2.18 0.26
N GLN A 130 2.42 3.51 0.14
CA GLN A 130 3.60 4.29 0.53
C GLN A 130 3.99 4.08 1.99
N MET A 131 3.01 4.10 2.90
CA MET A 131 3.23 3.87 4.33
C MET A 131 3.82 2.48 4.60
N GLU A 132 3.28 1.43 3.98
CA GLU A 132 3.75 0.06 4.18
C GLU A 132 5.13 -0.17 3.55
N GLU A 133 5.43 0.43 2.39
CA GLU A 133 6.75 0.41 1.77
C GLU A 133 7.82 1.07 2.67
N ILE A 134 7.50 2.22 3.27
CA ILE A 134 8.39 2.90 4.22
C ILE A 134 8.65 2.01 5.44
N LYS A 135 7.62 1.34 5.99
CA LYS A 135 7.80 0.44 7.13
C LYS A 135 8.68 -0.75 6.78
N LYS A 136 8.48 -1.34 5.59
CA LYS A 136 9.27 -2.46 5.09
C LYS A 136 10.73 -2.05 4.89
N SER A 137 10.99 -0.94 4.21
CA SER A 137 12.36 -0.44 3.96
C SER A 137 13.13 -0.10 5.23
N ARG A 138 12.43 0.26 6.32
CA ARG A 138 13.01 0.52 7.65
C ARG A 138 13.10 -0.72 8.54
N GLY A 139 12.76 -1.90 8.03
CA GLY A 139 12.76 -3.14 8.80
C GLY A 139 11.71 -3.21 9.93
N LYS A 140 10.73 -2.28 9.95
CA LYS A 140 9.68 -2.23 11.00
C LYS A 140 8.63 -3.32 10.87
N ILE A 141 8.52 -3.94 9.70
CA ILE A 141 7.61 -5.06 9.42
C ILE A 141 8.31 -6.13 8.59
N GLY A 142 8.06 -7.39 8.91
CA GLY A 142 8.54 -8.53 8.14
C GLY A 142 7.71 -8.77 6.87
N THR A 143 8.22 -9.63 5.98
CA THR A 143 7.62 -9.94 4.67
C THR A 143 6.18 -10.41 4.76
N ASN A 144 5.84 -11.29 5.72
CA ASN A 144 4.48 -11.81 5.90
C ASN A 144 3.49 -10.72 6.34
N ALA A 145 3.93 -9.83 7.25
CA ALA A 145 3.12 -8.69 7.68
C ALA A 145 2.88 -7.71 6.54
N TYR A 146 3.92 -7.39 5.76
CA TYR A 146 3.81 -6.55 4.57
C TYR A 146 2.80 -7.14 3.57
N ARG A 147 2.91 -8.44 3.26
CA ARG A 147 2.00 -9.14 2.34
C ARG A 147 0.53 -9.10 2.83
N THR A 148 0.32 -9.36 4.11
CA THR A 148 -1.01 -9.29 4.73
C THR A 148 -1.60 -7.88 4.65
N ASN A 149 -0.78 -6.85 4.92
CA ASN A 149 -1.18 -5.46 4.85
C ASN A 149 -1.51 -5.04 3.40
N MET A 150 -0.70 -5.47 2.43
CA MET A 150 -0.97 -5.22 1.00
C MET A 150 -2.26 -5.92 0.52
N SER A 151 -2.55 -7.13 1.00
CA SER A 151 -3.82 -7.81 0.73
C SER A 151 -5.02 -7.05 1.32
N THR A 152 -4.87 -6.50 2.53
CA THR A 152 -5.87 -5.63 3.16
C THR A 152 -6.09 -4.35 2.34
N LEU A 153 -5.02 -3.70 1.89
CA LEU A 153 -5.10 -2.51 1.03
C LEU A 153 -5.80 -2.80 -0.30
N LYS A 154 -5.50 -3.93 -0.95
CA LYS A 154 -6.18 -4.35 -2.18
C LYS A 154 -7.68 -4.54 -1.97
N ARG A 155 -8.10 -5.11 -0.84
CA ARG A 155 -9.52 -5.28 -0.48
C ARG A 155 -10.22 -3.93 -0.27
N ILE A 156 -9.60 -2.99 0.46
CA ILE A 156 -10.13 -1.63 0.62
C ILE A 156 -10.21 -0.92 -0.74
N ASN A 157 -9.23 -1.15 -1.62
CA ASN A 157 -9.18 -0.53 -2.95
C ASN A 157 -10.27 -1.00 -3.92
N SER A 158 -10.95 -2.11 -3.64
CA SER A 158 -12.09 -2.55 -4.45
C SER A 158 -13.34 -1.67 -4.28
N TYR A 159 -13.36 -0.76 -3.30
CA TYR A 159 -14.46 0.15 -3.05
C TYR A 159 -14.20 1.53 -3.68
N GLU A 160 -15.23 2.16 -4.21
CA GLU A 160 -15.13 3.43 -4.96
C GLU A 160 -14.48 4.56 -4.17
N PHE A 161 -14.77 4.67 -2.87
CA PHE A 161 -14.23 5.74 -2.03
C PHE A 161 -12.70 5.72 -1.93
N SER A 162 -12.07 4.58 -2.13
CA SER A 162 -10.61 4.44 -2.08
C SER A 162 -9.90 5.12 -3.26
N ASN A 163 -10.62 5.40 -4.35
CA ASN A 163 -10.13 6.00 -5.60
C ASN A 163 -10.30 7.52 -5.65
N ILE A 164 -11.02 8.11 -4.69
CA ILE A 164 -11.11 9.57 -4.57
C ILE A 164 -9.96 10.14 -3.73
N PRO A 165 -9.58 11.43 -3.92
CA PRO A 165 -8.60 12.07 -3.07
C PRO A 165 -8.97 11.96 -1.61
N ILE A 166 -8.03 11.57 -0.74
CA ILE A 166 -8.29 11.32 0.69
C ILE A 166 -8.92 12.54 1.39
N GLU A 167 -8.54 13.75 0.98
CA GLU A 167 -9.10 15.01 1.49
C GLU A 167 -10.60 15.19 1.17
N LYS A 168 -11.12 14.46 0.16
CA LYS A 168 -12.52 14.52 -0.30
C LYS A 168 -13.34 13.33 0.15
N VAL A 169 -12.73 12.33 0.77
CA VAL A 169 -13.45 11.20 1.35
C VAL A 169 -14.29 11.71 2.51
N LYS A 170 -15.58 11.41 2.46
CA LYS A 170 -16.52 11.77 3.52
C LYS A 170 -16.59 10.65 4.55
N ARG A 171 -16.99 11.02 5.76
CA ARG A 171 -17.18 10.08 6.86
C ARG A 171 -18.18 8.97 6.49
N GLU A 172 -19.26 9.34 5.83
CA GLU A 172 -20.32 8.41 5.42
C GLU A 172 -19.81 7.32 4.49
N ASN A 173 -18.79 7.62 3.64
CA ASN A 173 -18.20 6.63 2.75
C ASN A 173 -17.50 5.50 3.54
N ILE A 174 -16.83 5.87 4.62
CA ILE A 174 -16.11 4.90 5.47
C ILE A 174 -17.10 4.12 6.33
N GLU A 175 -18.11 4.77 6.86
CA GLU A 175 -19.15 4.12 7.68
C GLU A 175 -19.96 3.12 6.82
N SER A 176 -20.32 3.47 5.58
CA SER A 176 -20.97 2.55 4.64
C SER A 176 -20.07 1.34 4.33
N PHE A 177 -18.79 1.58 4.07
CA PHE A 177 -17.83 0.48 3.88
C PHE A 177 -17.79 -0.46 5.08
N LEU A 178 -17.70 0.08 6.29
CA LEU A 178 -17.65 -0.74 7.51
C LEU A 178 -18.98 -1.48 7.76
N GLU A 179 -20.11 -0.94 7.36
CA GLU A 179 -21.40 -1.63 7.44
C GLU A 179 -21.46 -2.82 6.47
N ASP A 180 -20.95 -2.66 5.25
CA ASP A 180 -20.84 -3.75 4.27
C ASP A 180 -19.92 -4.87 4.77
N GLU A 181 -18.85 -4.50 5.52
CA GLU A 181 -17.91 -5.45 6.10
C GLU A 181 -18.53 -6.35 7.19
N ARG A 182 -19.72 -6.04 7.74
CA ARG A 182 -20.39 -6.86 8.78
C ARG A 182 -20.67 -8.30 8.35
N ASN A 183 -20.69 -8.57 7.07
CA ASN A 183 -20.82 -9.92 6.53
C ASN A 183 -19.48 -10.68 6.47
N LYS A 184 -18.40 -10.10 6.99
CA LYS A 184 -17.06 -10.73 7.09
C LYS A 184 -16.74 -11.06 8.55
N SER A 185 -15.72 -11.87 8.76
CA SER A 185 -15.29 -12.22 10.11
C SER A 185 -14.75 -11.00 10.89
N ASN A 186 -14.89 -11.04 12.22
CA ASN A 186 -14.36 -9.99 13.10
C ASN A 186 -12.85 -9.74 12.89
N SER A 187 -12.09 -10.78 12.52
CA SER A 187 -10.65 -10.64 12.22
C SER A 187 -10.39 -9.79 10.99
N ILE A 188 -11.19 -9.94 9.94
CA ILE A 188 -11.09 -9.13 8.71
C ILE A 188 -11.48 -7.69 9.01
N ILE A 189 -12.63 -7.48 9.65
CA ILE A 189 -13.12 -6.14 10.05
C ILE A 189 -12.05 -5.42 10.89
N LYS A 190 -11.43 -6.11 11.85
CA LYS A 190 -10.37 -5.53 12.69
C LYS A 190 -9.15 -5.09 11.87
N LYS A 191 -8.76 -5.89 10.87
CA LYS A 191 -7.63 -5.58 9.98
C LYS A 191 -7.95 -4.37 9.10
N ASP A 192 -9.12 -4.32 8.49
CA ASP A 192 -9.54 -3.26 7.59
C ASP A 192 -9.73 -1.93 8.32
N TYR A 193 -10.43 -1.93 9.43
CA TYR A 193 -10.56 -0.77 10.32
C TYR A 193 -9.19 -0.26 10.79
N GLY A 194 -8.33 -1.16 11.29
CA GLY A 194 -7.00 -0.80 11.75
C GLY A 194 -6.09 -0.27 10.64
N MET A 195 -6.25 -0.75 9.41
CA MET A 195 -5.52 -0.22 8.26
C MET A 195 -5.97 1.20 7.92
N LEU A 196 -7.28 1.44 7.82
CA LEU A 196 -7.83 2.77 7.58
C LEU A 196 -7.40 3.75 8.68
N ALA A 197 -7.51 3.37 9.96
CA ALA A 197 -7.08 4.22 11.06
C ALA A 197 -5.61 4.64 10.93
N ARG A 198 -4.71 3.69 10.65
CA ARG A 198 -3.28 4.00 10.44
C ARG A 198 -3.02 4.90 9.24
N ILE A 199 -3.76 4.72 8.14
CA ILE A 199 -3.64 5.58 6.95
C ILE A 199 -4.09 7.00 7.28
N TYR A 200 -5.19 7.17 8.03
CA TYR A 200 -5.68 8.48 8.43
C TYR A 200 -4.74 9.15 9.44
N ASP A 201 -4.13 8.39 10.36
CA ASP A 201 -3.09 8.90 11.26
C ASP A 201 -1.88 9.41 10.45
N TYR A 202 -1.39 8.60 9.53
CA TYR A 202 -0.28 8.99 8.67
C TYR A 202 -0.63 10.19 7.77
N ALA A 203 -1.87 10.26 7.29
CA ALA A 203 -2.35 11.37 6.47
C ALA A 203 -2.42 12.69 7.26
N GLU A 204 -2.83 12.64 8.51
CA GLU A 204 -2.89 13.80 9.40
C GLU A 204 -1.47 14.26 9.80
N GLU A 205 -0.59 13.34 10.18
CA GLU A 205 0.81 13.62 10.53
C GLU A 205 1.63 14.25 9.38
N ASN A 206 1.23 14.00 8.13
CA ASN A 206 1.90 14.51 6.93
C ASN A 206 1.09 15.60 6.19
N ASP A 207 0.11 16.23 6.83
CA ASP A 207 -0.69 17.34 6.32
C ASP A 207 -1.49 17.04 5.04
N TYR A 208 -1.81 15.77 4.76
CA TYR A 208 -2.69 15.40 3.66
C TYR A 208 -4.16 15.68 3.96
N ILE A 209 -4.54 15.63 5.24
CA ILE A 209 -5.89 15.90 5.73
C ILE A 209 -5.84 16.81 6.96
N LYS A 210 -6.92 17.56 7.19
CA LYS A 210 -7.08 18.43 8.36
C LYS A 210 -7.83 17.77 9.52
N LYS A 211 -8.60 16.71 9.22
CA LYS A 211 -9.46 16.04 10.18
C LYS A 211 -9.36 14.53 10.03
N ASN A 212 -9.02 13.87 11.12
CA ASN A 212 -8.96 12.41 11.19
C ASN A 212 -10.28 11.86 11.75
N PHE A 213 -10.99 11.06 10.95
CA PHE A 213 -12.27 10.48 11.35
C PHE A 213 -12.13 9.34 12.37
N PHE A 214 -10.94 8.84 12.58
CA PHE A 214 -10.66 7.73 13.51
C PHE A 214 -10.18 8.21 14.89
N ARG A 215 -10.09 9.53 15.11
CA ARG A 215 -9.65 10.14 16.37
C ARG A 215 -10.70 11.08 16.95
N GLY A 216 -10.58 11.34 18.26
CA GLY A 216 -11.43 12.28 19.00
C GLY A 216 -12.76 11.68 19.46
N PHE A 217 -13.60 12.52 20.05
CA PHE A 217 -14.88 12.13 20.65
C PHE A 217 -15.86 11.52 19.65
N ASN A 218 -15.93 12.08 18.44
CA ASN A 218 -16.79 11.60 17.35
C ASN A 218 -16.04 10.69 16.37
N LYS A 219 -15.13 9.83 16.84
CA LYS A 219 -14.43 8.88 15.96
C LYS A 219 -15.40 7.89 15.33
N ILE A 220 -15.02 7.36 14.17
CA ILE A 220 -15.74 6.23 13.56
C ILE A 220 -15.50 4.99 14.42
N GLU A 221 -16.60 4.35 14.84
CA GLU A 221 -16.52 3.12 15.62
C GLU A 221 -16.30 1.90 14.72
N LYS A 222 -15.58 0.93 15.26
CA LYS A 222 -15.38 -0.34 14.59
C LYS A 222 -16.71 -1.13 14.61
N THR A 223 -17.19 -1.52 13.42
CA THR A 223 -18.38 -2.38 13.32
C THR A 223 -18.12 -3.80 13.84
N GLN A 224 -19.18 -4.53 14.16
CA GLN A 224 -19.12 -5.93 14.57
C GLN A 224 -19.65 -6.84 13.46
N SER A 225 -19.04 -8.02 13.32
CA SER A 225 -19.49 -9.04 12.39
C SER A 225 -20.88 -9.56 12.75
N LYS A 226 -21.70 -9.81 11.72
CA LYS A 226 -22.93 -10.58 11.84
C LYS A 226 -22.66 -12.09 11.87
N ILE A 227 -21.44 -12.50 11.48
CA ILE A 227 -21.04 -13.91 11.50
C ILE A 227 -20.65 -14.27 12.93
N ALA A 228 -21.30 -15.28 13.48
CA ALA A 228 -20.93 -15.82 14.77
C ALA A 228 -19.47 -16.31 14.76
N THR A 229 -18.70 -15.92 15.76
CA THR A 229 -17.34 -16.41 15.91
C THR A 229 -17.41 -17.91 16.21
N LYS A 230 -16.84 -18.73 15.31
CA LYS A 230 -16.76 -20.18 15.55
C LYS A 230 -15.91 -20.39 16.82
N GLN A 231 -16.52 -21.00 17.80
CA GLN A 231 -15.82 -21.41 19.02
C GLN A 231 -14.85 -22.52 18.66
N VAL A 232 -13.57 -22.35 18.98
CA VAL A 232 -12.58 -23.41 18.84
C VAL A 232 -12.71 -24.31 20.06
N ASN A 233 -13.16 -25.51 19.84
CA ASN A 233 -13.18 -26.52 20.90
C ASN A 233 -11.87 -27.32 20.82
N PRO A 234 -11.01 -27.29 21.84
CA PRO A 234 -9.85 -28.16 21.90
C PRO A 234 -10.32 -29.63 21.97
N MET A 235 -9.44 -30.54 21.59
CA MET A 235 -9.71 -31.96 21.76
C MET A 235 -9.98 -32.27 23.25
N THR A 236 -10.96 -33.09 23.50
CA THR A 236 -11.17 -33.69 24.83
C THR A 236 -10.04 -34.66 25.15
N PHE A 237 -9.84 -34.98 26.41
CA PHE A 237 -8.84 -35.94 26.83
C PHE A 237 -8.97 -37.30 26.12
N ASP A 238 -10.20 -37.80 25.92
CA ASP A 238 -10.47 -39.07 25.24
C ASP A 238 -10.18 -38.99 23.72
N GLU A 239 -10.47 -37.85 23.11
CA GLU A 239 -10.14 -37.61 21.69
C GLU A 239 -8.61 -37.52 21.51
N GLU A 240 -7.91 -36.81 22.37
CA GLU A 240 -6.46 -36.73 22.38
C GLU A 240 -5.84 -38.13 22.55
N LYS A 241 -6.32 -38.92 23.50
CA LYS A 241 -5.85 -40.28 23.73
C LYS A 241 -6.02 -41.17 22.50
N ARG A 242 -7.21 -41.14 21.87
CA ARG A 242 -7.48 -41.89 20.64
C ARG A 242 -6.61 -41.44 19.49
N PHE A 243 -6.42 -40.15 19.35
CA PHE A 243 -5.57 -39.57 18.31
C PHE A 243 -4.10 -39.97 18.47
N LYS A 244 -3.57 -39.94 19.69
CA LYS A 244 -2.21 -40.42 19.98
C LYS A 244 -2.05 -41.92 19.67
N GLN A 245 -3.02 -42.76 20.06
CA GLN A 245 -3.02 -44.18 19.75
C GLN A 245 -3.03 -44.42 18.23
N TYR A 246 -3.85 -43.69 17.49
CA TYR A 246 -3.87 -43.76 16.03
C TYR A 246 -2.49 -43.42 15.44
N LEU A 247 -1.89 -42.31 15.83
CA LEU A 247 -0.58 -41.90 15.32
C LEU A 247 0.53 -42.93 15.64
N ILE A 248 0.49 -43.58 16.80
CA ILE A 248 1.46 -44.61 17.18
C ILE A 248 1.33 -45.82 16.29
N SER A 249 0.11 -46.22 15.93
CA SER A 249 -0.17 -47.41 15.09
C SER A 249 -0.06 -47.10 13.57
N ASP A 250 0.03 -45.84 13.19
CA ASP A 250 0.07 -45.39 11.78
C ASP A 250 1.51 -45.48 11.22
N THR A 251 1.59 -45.73 9.92
CA THR A 251 2.86 -45.73 9.15
C THR A 251 3.07 -44.42 8.36
N HIS A 252 2.21 -43.41 8.57
CA HIS A 252 2.29 -42.18 7.84
C HIS A 252 3.64 -41.48 8.06
N PRO A 253 4.32 -40.98 7.02
CA PRO A 253 5.66 -40.41 7.13
C PRO A 253 5.75 -39.19 8.09
N TYR A 254 4.65 -38.47 8.30
CA TYR A 254 4.61 -37.33 9.21
C TYR A 254 4.11 -37.63 10.62
N ARG A 255 3.91 -38.89 11.00
CA ARG A 255 3.41 -39.23 12.33
C ARG A 255 4.30 -38.71 13.46
N ASN A 256 5.63 -38.83 13.31
CA ASN A 256 6.57 -38.38 14.32
C ASN A 256 6.59 -36.84 14.44
N LEU A 257 6.42 -36.10 13.33
CA LEU A 257 6.25 -34.65 13.33
C LEU A 257 5.05 -34.25 14.18
N VAL A 258 3.87 -34.86 13.92
CA VAL A 258 2.63 -34.53 14.63
C VAL A 258 2.72 -34.93 16.11
N LEU A 259 3.32 -36.07 16.44
CA LEU A 259 3.52 -36.50 17.83
C LEU A 259 4.46 -35.54 18.58
N ILE A 260 5.57 -35.15 17.98
CA ILE A 260 6.50 -34.19 18.58
C ILE A 260 5.81 -32.86 18.84
N GLU A 261 5.05 -32.33 17.89
CA GLU A 261 4.28 -31.10 18.09
C GLU A 261 3.26 -31.24 19.23
N LEU A 262 2.53 -32.36 19.27
CA LEU A 262 1.51 -32.62 20.28
C LEU A 262 2.08 -32.63 21.69
N TYR A 263 3.27 -33.24 21.88
CA TYR A 263 3.92 -33.35 23.19
C TYR A 263 4.72 -32.11 23.60
N THR A 264 5.22 -31.35 22.64
CA THR A 264 6.10 -30.19 22.89
C THR A 264 5.38 -28.87 22.83
N GLY A 265 4.25 -28.78 22.16
CA GLY A 265 3.55 -27.51 21.87
C GLY A 265 4.33 -26.56 20.97
N MET A 266 5.33 -27.04 20.23
CA MET A 266 6.05 -26.24 19.25
C MET A 266 5.13 -25.82 18.11
N ARG A 267 5.41 -24.68 17.50
CA ARG A 267 4.69 -24.27 16.31
C ARG A 267 5.16 -25.06 15.10
N LEU A 268 4.27 -25.38 14.17
CA LEU A 268 4.61 -26.14 12.94
C LEU A 268 5.87 -25.59 12.25
N GLY A 269 5.98 -24.27 12.08
CA GLY A 269 7.16 -23.67 11.45
C GLY A 269 8.45 -23.83 12.24
N GLU A 270 8.39 -23.95 13.57
CA GLU A 270 9.54 -24.26 14.43
C GLU A 270 9.95 -25.72 14.25
N THR A 271 9.00 -26.65 14.28
CA THR A 271 9.24 -28.09 14.12
C THR A 271 9.83 -28.40 12.73
N LEU A 272 9.31 -27.78 11.68
CA LEU A 272 9.80 -27.96 10.31
C LEU A 272 11.16 -27.32 10.04
N ALA A 273 11.62 -26.42 10.92
CA ALA A 273 12.95 -25.79 10.83
C ALA A 273 14.05 -26.55 11.60
N LEU A 274 13.72 -27.61 12.31
CA LEU A 274 14.69 -28.37 13.08
C LEU A 274 15.65 -29.15 12.16
N ASN A 275 16.92 -29.12 12.54
CA ASN A 275 17.93 -30.04 12.05
C ASN A 275 18.15 -31.19 13.06
N THR A 276 18.76 -32.28 12.63
CA THR A 276 19.12 -33.36 13.55
C THR A 276 20.10 -32.89 14.65
N SER A 277 20.93 -31.88 14.35
CA SER A 277 21.85 -31.26 15.31
C SER A 277 21.19 -30.40 16.38
N ASP A 278 19.91 -30.02 16.21
CA ASP A 278 19.17 -29.25 17.22
C ASP A 278 18.60 -30.16 18.32
N VAL A 279 18.74 -31.47 18.18
CA VAL A 279 18.26 -32.48 19.11
C VAL A 279 19.42 -33.12 19.85
N ASP A 280 19.41 -33.02 21.17
CA ASP A 280 20.35 -33.72 22.04
C ASP A 280 19.61 -34.83 22.83
N ILE A 281 19.80 -36.07 22.40
CA ILE A 281 19.19 -37.24 23.03
C ILE A 281 19.83 -37.53 24.40
N HIS A 282 21.09 -37.13 24.63
CA HIS A 282 21.78 -37.37 25.91
C HIS A 282 21.23 -36.45 27.01
N SER A 283 21.07 -35.19 26.70
CA SER A 283 20.43 -34.21 27.61
C SER A 283 18.91 -34.21 27.56
N ASN A 284 18.32 -35.00 26.67
CA ASN A 284 16.86 -35.04 26.40
C ASN A 284 16.29 -33.65 26.09
N THR A 285 16.93 -32.88 25.18
CA THR A 285 16.50 -31.54 24.83
C THR A 285 16.44 -31.30 23.33
N ILE A 286 15.53 -30.39 22.92
CA ILE A 286 15.45 -29.85 21.56
C ILE A 286 15.72 -28.34 21.65
N SER A 287 16.68 -27.83 20.90
CA SER A 287 16.96 -26.41 20.78
C SER A 287 16.07 -25.79 19.71
N VAL A 288 15.17 -24.91 20.11
CA VAL A 288 14.25 -24.21 19.20
C VAL A 288 14.75 -22.79 19.01
N SER A 289 15.44 -22.52 17.91
CA SER A 289 16.00 -21.21 17.57
C SER A 289 15.67 -20.76 16.16
N LYS A 290 14.98 -21.60 15.39
CA LYS A 290 14.72 -21.39 13.96
C LYS A 290 13.25 -21.52 13.65
N ILE A 291 12.82 -20.92 12.55
CA ILE A 291 11.46 -21.03 12.05
C ILE A 291 11.45 -21.12 10.53
N LEU A 292 10.66 -22.02 9.98
CA LEU A 292 10.34 -22.06 8.55
C LEU A 292 9.36 -20.95 8.22
N THR A 293 9.72 -20.14 7.25
CA THR A 293 8.90 -19.04 6.74
C THR A 293 9.02 -18.94 5.22
N HIS A 294 8.40 -17.95 4.60
CA HIS A 294 8.41 -17.77 3.15
C HIS A 294 8.91 -16.37 2.79
N ASP A 295 9.71 -16.28 1.72
CA ASP A 295 10.16 -15.04 1.13
C ASP A 295 9.03 -14.33 0.34
N GLU A 296 9.36 -13.24 -0.36
CA GLU A 296 8.42 -12.45 -1.15
C GLU A 296 7.79 -13.23 -2.32
N ASN A 297 8.50 -14.23 -2.82
CA ASN A 297 8.11 -15.08 -3.94
C ASN A 297 7.42 -16.37 -3.48
N HIS A 298 7.01 -16.47 -2.22
CA HIS A 298 6.44 -17.67 -1.58
C HIS A 298 7.43 -18.85 -1.52
N LYS A 299 8.73 -18.61 -1.67
CA LYS A 299 9.73 -19.65 -1.52
C LYS A 299 10.00 -19.86 -0.03
N PRO A 300 9.94 -21.13 0.47
CA PRO A 300 10.23 -21.42 1.86
C PRO A 300 11.73 -21.23 2.16
N TYR A 301 12.03 -20.75 3.35
CA TYR A 301 13.39 -20.68 3.88
C TYR A 301 13.36 -20.74 5.40
N ILE A 302 14.47 -21.21 6.00
CA ILE A 302 14.64 -21.22 7.44
C ILE A 302 15.21 -19.87 7.88
N HIS A 303 14.56 -19.27 8.86
CA HIS A 303 14.97 -18.00 9.47
C HIS A 303 15.41 -18.28 10.91
N ASP A 304 16.56 -17.74 11.29
CA ASP A 304 17.03 -17.80 12.68
C ASP A 304 16.20 -16.83 13.54
N SER A 305 15.37 -17.38 14.42
CA SER A 305 14.52 -16.61 15.32
C SER A 305 15.26 -16.03 16.51
N ALA A 306 16.48 -16.52 16.82
CA ALA A 306 17.33 -15.96 17.85
C ALA A 306 17.78 -14.52 17.51
N LEU A 307 17.78 -14.16 16.21
CA LEU A 307 18.05 -12.81 15.72
C LEU A 307 16.79 -11.91 15.75
N SER A 308 15.62 -12.47 16.04
CA SER A 308 14.38 -11.71 16.15
C SER A 308 14.28 -11.01 17.49
N GLN A 309 14.01 -9.69 17.49
CA GLN A 309 13.77 -8.89 18.71
C GLN A 309 12.41 -9.21 19.38
N THR A 310 11.71 -10.26 18.96
CA THR A 310 10.46 -10.68 19.57
C THR A 310 10.70 -11.55 20.80
N LYS A 311 9.75 -11.54 21.73
CA LYS A 311 9.81 -12.24 23.04
C LYS A 311 9.98 -13.76 22.96
N ASP A 312 9.92 -14.35 21.79
CA ASP A 312 10.01 -15.80 21.53
C ASP A 312 11.43 -16.21 21.08
N GLY A 313 12.46 -15.75 21.78
CA GLY A 313 13.85 -16.11 21.53
C GLY A 313 14.10 -17.62 21.61
N ALA A 314 15.36 -18.03 21.36
CA ALA A 314 15.78 -19.41 21.48
C ALA A 314 15.36 -20.02 22.83
N ARG A 315 14.79 -21.22 22.80
CA ARG A 315 14.38 -21.97 23.99
C ARG A 315 14.74 -23.45 23.87
N LEU A 316 14.95 -24.08 25.00
CA LEU A 316 15.08 -25.52 25.08
C LEU A 316 13.73 -26.15 25.43
N VAL A 317 13.38 -27.21 24.72
CA VAL A 317 12.19 -28.04 24.96
C VAL A 317 12.64 -29.39 25.44
N GLN A 318 12.05 -29.86 26.56
CA GLN A 318 12.41 -31.13 27.16
C GLN A 318 11.77 -32.32 26.40
N ILE A 319 12.57 -33.32 26.09
CA ILE A 319 12.11 -34.61 25.55
C ILE A 319 11.80 -35.50 26.75
N ASN A 320 10.54 -35.89 26.91
CA ASN A 320 10.12 -36.87 27.92
C ASN A 320 10.12 -38.28 27.33
N ASP A 321 10.12 -39.28 28.19
CA ASP A 321 10.21 -40.69 27.78
C ASP A 321 9.05 -41.16 26.91
N VAL A 322 7.89 -40.49 26.98
CA VAL A 322 6.67 -40.86 26.23
C VAL A 322 6.86 -40.74 24.72
N PHE A 323 7.59 -39.73 24.23
CA PHE A 323 7.81 -39.56 22.81
C PHE A 323 9.28 -39.60 22.37
N LYS A 324 10.19 -39.94 23.28
CA LYS A 324 11.62 -40.05 23.00
C LYS A 324 11.93 -41.00 21.82
N ASN A 325 11.25 -42.14 21.77
CA ASN A 325 11.42 -43.07 20.66
C ASN A 325 10.99 -42.49 19.31
N ASN A 326 9.96 -41.65 19.30
CA ASN A 326 9.53 -40.95 18.07
C ASN A 326 10.57 -39.93 17.59
N VAL A 327 11.26 -39.28 18.53
CA VAL A 327 12.37 -38.36 18.19
C VAL A 327 13.56 -39.15 17.62
N ILE A 328 13.94 -40.27 18.24
CA ILE A 328 15.02 -41.15 17.77
C ILE A 328 14.70 -41.68 16.36
N GLU A 329 13.48 -42.14 16.15
CA GLU A 329 13.03 -42.60 14.83
C GLU A 329 13.04 -41.50 13.81
N ALA A 330 12.62 -40.25 14.16
CA ALA A 330 12.70 -39.11 13.27
C ALA A 330 14.15 -38.77 12.84
N ILE A 331 15.10 -38.86 13.78
CA ILE A 331 16.52 -38.70 13.48
C ILE A 331 17.00 -39.79 12.51
N ALA A 332 16.69 -41.04 12.81
CA ALA A 332 17.10 -42.18 11.97
C ALA A 332 16.54 -42.04 10.53
N ASN A 333 15.27 -41.62 10.38
CA ASN A 333 14.65 -41.42 9.09
C ASN A 333 15.31 -40.24 8.35
N ALA A 334 15.64 -39.15 9.05
CA ALA A 334 16.33 -37.98 8.47
C ALA A 334 17.73 -38.33 7.97
N GLU A 335 18.47 -39.17 8.72
CA GLU A 335 19.83 -39.62 8.37
C GLU A 335 19.82 -40.66 7.24
N ALA A 336 18.79 -41.51 7.17
CA ALA A 336 18.62 -42.49 6.10
C ALA A 336 18.29 -41.84 4.72
N ASN A 337 17.79 -40.60 4.70
CA ASN A 337 17.47 -39.90 3.47
C ASN A 337 18.74 -39.28 2.84
N GLU A 338 19.32 -39.92 1.84
CA GLU A 338 20.51 -39.46 1.13
C GLU A 338 20.35 -38.07 0.46
N ASN A 339 19.12 -37.69 0.15
CA ASN A 339 18.80 -36.38 -0.42
C ASN A 339 18.78 -35.24 0.58
N ASN A 340 18.74 -35.55 1.89
CA ASN A 340 18.64 -34.60 3.00
C ASN A 340 20.01 -33.94 3.32
N LYS A 341 20.53 -33.14 2.40
CA LYS A 341 21.85 -32.51 2.54
C LYS A 341 21.90 -31.49 3.70
N GLU A 342 20.78 -30.85 4.03
CA GLU A 342 20.67 -29.87 5.10
C GLU A 342 20.44 -30.51 6.47
N LYS A 343 20.37 -31.86 6.56
CA LYS A 343 20.11 -32.62 7.80
C LYS A 343 18.87 -32.14 8.55
N LEU A 344 17.81 -31.79 7.81
CA LEU A 344 16.52 -31.43 8.39
C LEU A 344 15.94 -32.64 9.13
N LEU A 345 15.35 -32.40 10.31
CA LEU A 345 14.67 -33.47 11.06
C LEU A 345 13.44 -34.00 10.31
N PHE A 346 12.79 -33.10 9.56
CA PHE A 346 11.64 -33.40 8.69
C PHE A 346 11.83 -32.75 7.31
N CYS A 347 11.85 -33.57 6.29
CA CYS A 347 11.97 -33.13 4.89
C CYS A 347 11.12 -34.01 3.97
N GLN A 348 10.93 -33.59 2.73
CA GLN A 348 10.36 -34.41 1.68
C GLN A 348 11.37 -35.48 1.23
N ASP A 349 10.93 -36.53 0.48
CA ASP A 349 11.79 -37.60 -0.02
C ASP A 349 12.97 -37.08 -0.85
N ASN A 350 12.80 -35.96 -1.53
CA ASN A 350 13.86 -35.28 -2.29
C ASN A 350 14.79 -34.42 -1.43
N GLY A 351 14.65 -34.42 -0.11
CA GLY A 351 15.43 -33.64 0.83
C GLY A 351 15.01 -32.17 0.97
N SER A 352 13.96 -31.72 0.25
CA SER A 352 13.50 -30.33 0.33
C SER A 352 12.60 -30.09 1.56
N LEU A 353 12.44 -28.79 1.90
CA LEU A 353 11.54 -28.36 2.97
C LEU A 353 10.10 -28.80 2.69
N ILE A 354 9.39 -29.23 3.74
CA ILE A 354 7.94 -29.51 3.69
C ILE A 354 7.20 -28.18 3.61
N LEU A 355 6.23 -28.06 2.67
CA LEU A 355 5.47 -26.85 2.39
C LEU A 355 4.09 -26.86 3.04
#